data_f68e170ba75a20fe15e801c1c9fc97bd
#
_entry.id   f68e170ba75a20fe15e801c1c9fc97bd
#
_cell.length_a   1.000
_cell.length_b   1.000
_cell.length_c   1.000
_cell.angle_alpha   90.00
_cell.angle_beta   90.00
_cell.angle_gamma   90.00
#
_symmetry.space_group_name_H-M   'P 1'
#
loop_
_entity.id
_entity.type
_entity.pdbx_description
1 polymer ?
#
loop_
_entity_poly.entity_id
_entity_poly.type
_entity_poly.pdbx_seq_one_letter_code
_entity_poly.pdbx_strand_id
1 'polypeptide(L)'
;MLIAQISDIHAAPDNDNLARFDNALAWLAPLAPDLLVISGDLADHGWRDGYSQIAARLEAFSCRLLILPGNADHPDALRATWGATLWTGADGPLHAVADLPGLRVIGLDTTLEACAAGSVAAHLDWLSQQLDEAQGRQTLLFMHHHVFASGIPSMDAIMCRDHDALAPCCATIRPDRLR
;
A
#
# COMPACT_ATOMS: atom_id res chain seq x y z
N MET A 1 19.26 -5.22 0.25
CA MET A 1 17.91 -4.74 -0.11
C MET A 1 17.26 -4.15 1.12
N LEU A 2 16.79 -2.92 1.01
CA LEU A 2 16.11 -2.19 2.08
C LEU A 2 14.75 -1.72 1.55
N ILE A 3 13.66 -2.09 2.23
CA ILE A 3 12.32 -1.59 1.97
C ILE A 3 11.92 -0.68 3.12
N ALA A 4 11.51 0.53 2.81
CA ALA A 4 10.95 1.47 3.77
C ALA A 4 9.44 1.53 3.60
N GLN A 5 8.71 1.73 4.70
CA GLN A 5 7.26 1.93 4.69
C GLN A 5 6.89 3.17 5.50
N ILE A 6 5.99 3.96 4.94
CA ILE A 6 5.29 5.06 5.61
C ILE A 6 3.79 4.82 5.42
N SER A 7 3.00 5.10 6.45
CA SER A 7 1.54 4.98 6.44
C SER A 7 0.91 6.17 7.16
N ASP A 8 -0.36 6.43 6.89
CA ASP A 8 -1.20 7.33 7.69
C ASP A 8 -0.63 8.75 7.79
N ILE A 9 -0.29 9.33 6.62
CA ILE A 9 0.21 10.71 6.54
C ILE A 9 -0.89 11.70 6.96
N HIS A 10 -2.14 11.46 6.53
CA HIS A 10 -3.30 12.30 6.86
C HIS A 10 -3.04 13.79 6.62
N ALA A 11 -2.47 14.12 5.46
CA ALA A 11 -2.20 15.50 5.12
C ALA A 11 -3.50 16.30 4.99
N ALA A 12 -3.58 17.45 5.66
CA ALA A 12 -4.69 18.38 5.57
C ALA A 12 -4.19 19.84 5.68
N PRO A 13 -4.95 20.82 5.18
CA PRO A 13 -4.49 22.23 5.16
C PRO A 13 -4.32 22.84 6.55
N ASP A 14 -4.94 22.25 7.56
CA ASP A 14 -5.03 22.74 8.93
C ASP A 14 -4.20 21.93 9.94
N ASN A 15 -3.32 21.02 9.46
CA ASN A 15 -2.45 20.25 10.32
C ASN A 15 -0.95 20.37 9.93
N ASP A 16 -0.06 19.81 10.76
CA ASP A 16 1.39 19.81 10.55
C ASP A 16 1.93 18.50 9.94
N ASN A 17 1.05 17.64 9.43
CA ASN A 17 1.42 16.28 9.03
C ASN A 17 2.37 16.25 7.83
N LEU A 18 2.30 17.22 6.91
CA LEU A 18 3.30 17.35 5.84
C LEU A 18 4.70 17.66 6.39
N ALA A 19 4.82 18.44 7.47
CA ALA A 19 6.10 18.70 8.11
C ALA A 19 6.64 17.44 8.82
N ARG A 20 5.75 16.63 9.40
CA ARG A 20 6.13 15.30 9.96
C ARG A 20 6.59 14.35 8.88
N PHE A 21 5.91 14.37 7.72
CA PHE A 21 6.30 13.60 6.56
C PHE A 21 7.68 14.05 6.04
N ASP A 22 7.95 15.36 5.95
CA ASP A 22 9.27 15.89 5.60
C ASP A 22 10.38 15.37 6.54
N ASN A 23 10.11 15.32 7.85
CA ASN A 23 11.06 14.77 8.83
C ASN A 23 11.29 13.26 8.60
N ALA A 24 10.25 12.49 8.32
CA ALA A 24 10.38 11.06 8.03
C ALA A 24 11.20 10.83 6.75
N LEU A 25 10.95 11.60 5.70
CA LEU A 25 11.69 11.53 4.45
C LEU A 25 13.16 11.94 4.63
N ALA A 26 13.43 12.99 5.41
CA ALA A 26 14.81 13.42 5.73
C ALA A 26 15.58 12.33 6.49
N TRP A 27 14.90 11.57 7.37
CA TRP A 27 15.50 10.43 8.07
C TRP A 27 15.73 9.24 7.13
N LEU A 28 14.84 8.99 6.17
CA LEU A 28 14.94 7.89 5.22
C LEU A 28 15.98 8.14 4.11
N ALA A 29 16.14 9.38 3.67
CA ALA A 29 16.99 9.71 2.52
C ALA A 29 18.43 9.15 2.61
N PRO A 30 19.17 9.26 3.75
CA PRO A 30 20.51 8.70 3.85
C PRO A 30 20.55 7.17 3.87
N LEU A 31 19.42 6.50 4.12
CA LEU A 31 19.32 5.04 4.11
C LEU A 31 19.22 4.48 2.68
N ALA A 32 18.88 5.31 1.69
CA ALA A 32 18.75 4.96 0.29
C ALA A 32 17.98 3.65 0.06
N PRO A 33 16.69 3.58 0.41
CA PRO A 33 15.90 2.36 0.26
C PRO A 33 15.80 1.96 -1.21
N ASP A 34 15.73 0.65 -1.47
CA ASP A 34 15.47 0.10 -2.81
C ASP A 34 14.00 0.26 -3.24
N LEU A 35 13.09 0.30 -2.25
CA LEU A 35 11.65 0.51 -2.42
C LEU A 35 11.10 1.34 -1.24
N LEU A 36 10.29 2.34 -1.55
CA LEU A 36 9.48 3.06 -0.57
C LEU A 36 8.01 2.73 -0.79
N VAL A 37 7.38 2.16 0.23
CA VAL A 37 5.96 1.83 0.27
C VAL A 37 5.22 2.92 1.05
N ILE A 38 4.19 3.50 0.42
CA ILE A 38 3.21 4.38 1.09
C ILE A 38 1.91 3.58 1.19
N SER A 39 1.56 3.17 2.40
CA SER A 39 0.51 2.16 2.60
C SER A 39 -0.84 2.74 3.05
N GLY A 40 -1.21 3.87 2.48
CA GLY A 40 -2.57 4.42 2.59
C GLY A 40 -2.72 5.59 3.56
N ASP A 41 -3.90 6.21 3.51
CA ASP A 41 -4.32 7.39 4.24
C ASP A 41 -3.35 8.56 4.06
N LEU A 42 -3.16 8.95 2.77
CA LEU A 42 -2.24 10.01 2.39
C LEU A 42 -2.79 11.40 2.71
N ALA A 43 -4.06 11.65 2.39
CA ALA A 43 -4.67 12.96 2.59
C ALA A 43 -6.10 12.84 3.12
N ASP A 44 -6.44 13.71 4.06
CA ASP A 44 -7.77 13.78 4.66
C ASP A 44 -8.75 14.62 3.85
N HIS A 45 -10.04 14.34 4.06
CA HIS A 45 -11.17 15.14 3.56
C HIS A 45 -11.13 15.43 2.04
N GLY A 46 -10.50 14.55 1.26
CA GLY A 46 -10.38 14.71 -0.19
C GLY A 46 -9.50 15.90 -0.61
N TRP A 47 -8.58 16.32 0.23
CA TRP A 47 -7.67 17.42 -0.06
C TRP A 47 -6.73 17.09 -1.23
N ARG A 48 -7.17 17.44 -2.45
CA ARG A 48 -6.46 17.09 -3.69
C ARG A 48 -5.05 17.68 -3.76
N ASP A 49 -4.87 18.91 -3.26
CA ASP A 49 -3.53 19.54 -3.23
C ASP A 49 -2.57 18.80 -2.30
N GLY A 50 -3.08 18.07 -1.29
CA GLY A 50 -2.30 17.23 -0.41
C GLY A 50 -1.55 16.13 -1.16
N TYR A 51 -2.23 15.46 -2.10
CA TYR A 51 -1.59 14.44 -2.95
C TYR A 51 -0.47 15.05 -3.80
N SER A 52 -0.71 16.20 -4.40
CA SER A 52 0.31 16.90 -5.19
C SER A 52 1.52 17.32 -4.35
N GLN A 53 1.28 17.76 -3.11
CA GLN A 53 2.35 18.14 -2.19
C GLN A 53 3.14 16.92 -1.69
N ILE A 54 2.49 15.77 -1.49
CA ILE A 54 3.17 14.51 -1.16
C ILE A 54 4.00 14.05 -2.37
N ALA A 55 3.44 14.07 -3.58
CA ALA A 55 4.14 13.68 -4.80
C ALA A 55 5.42 14.50 -5.01
N ALA A 56 5.34 15.84 -4.89
CA ALA A 56 6.50 16.72 -5.03
C ALA A 56 7.64 16.38 -4.02
N ARG A 57 7.29 15.97 -2.80
CA ARG A 57 8.27 15.54 -1.79
C ARG A 57 8.92 14.21 -2.15
N LEU A 58 8.16 13.30 -2.73
CA LEU A 58 8.64 11.98 -3.15
C LEU A 58 9.54 12.04 -4.39
N GLU A 59 9.48 13.10 -5.21
CA GLU A 59 10.38 13.31 -6.35
C GLU A 59 11.87 13.34 -5.96
N ALA A 60 12.18 13.69 -4.71
CA ALA A 60 13.55 13.68 -4.20
C ALA A 60 14.10 12.25 -4.00
N PHE A 61 13.25 11.23 -4.03
CA PHE A 61 13.63 9.83 -3.87
C PHE A 61 13.84 9.18 -5.23
N SER A 62 15.03 8.64 -5.46
CA SER A 62 15.36 7.89 -6.67
C SER A 62 14.94 6.42 -6.63
N CYS A 63 14.44 5.94 -5.47
CA CYS A 63 13.98 4.58 -5.31
C CYS A 63 12.60 4.37 -5.96
N ARG A 64 12.28 3.10 -6.19
CA ARG A 64 10.94 2.72 -6.66
C ARG A 64 9.90 3.06 -5.60
N LEU A 65 8.72 3.52 -6.04
CA LEU A 65 7.57 3.79 -5.18
C LEU A 65 6.51 2.69 -5.37
N LEU A 66 5.87 2.30 -4.27
CA LEU A 66 4.65 1.53 -4.25
C LEU A 66 3.66 2.28 -3.37
N ILE A 67 2.55 2.73 -3.95
CA ILE A 67 1.54 3.53 -3.25
C ILE A 67 0.23 2.77 -3.24
N LEU A 68 -0.39 2.66 -2.08
CA LEU A 68 -1.70 2.07 -1.85
C LEU A 68 -2.65 3.13 -1.31
N PRO A 69 -3.94 3.03 -1.60
CA PRO A 69 -4.95 3.83 -0.93
C PRO A 69 -5.22 3.29 0.47
N GLY A 70 -5.60 4.18 1.38
CA GLY A 70 -6.31 3.88 2.61
C GLY A 70 -7.77 4.33 2.53
N ASN A 71 -8.50 4.18 3.62
CA ASN A 71 -9.93 4.52 3.66
C ASN A 71 -10.23 6.03 3.59
N ALA A 72 -9.26 6.88 3.91
CA ALA A 72 -9.40 8.34 3.78
C ALA A 72 -9.08 8.83 2.36
N ASP A 73 -8.48 8.00 1.51
CA ASP A 73 -8.00 8.40 0.20
C ASP A 73 -9.10 8.37 -0.88
N HIS A 74 -8.88 9.18 -1.92
CA HIS A 74 -9.70 9.21 -3.13
C HIS A 74 -8.95 8.55 -4.30
N PRO A 75 -9.36 7.37 -4.78
CA PRO A 75 -8.69 6.66 -5.88
C PRO A 75 -8.47 7.50 -7.13
N ASP A 76 -9.47 8.30 -7.52
CA ASP A 76 -9.36 9.20 -8.69
C ASP A 76 -8.29 10.28 -8.50
N ALA A 77 -8.14 10.81 -7.29
CA ALA A 77 -7.13 11.83 -7.00
C ALA A 77 -5.72 11.21 -6.98
N LEU A 78 -5.59 9.99 -6.46
CA LEU A 78 -4.34 9.23 -6.54
C LEU A 78 -3.94 8.98 -8.00
N ARG A 79 -4.87 8.49 -8.83
CA ARG A 79 -4.61 8.30 -10.28
C ARG A 79 -4.26 9.58 -10.99
N ALA A 80 -4.94 10.68 -10.68
CA ALA A 80 -4.66 11.99 -11.30
C ALA A 80 -3.27 12.51 -10.94
N THR A 81 -2.77 12.20 -9.74
CA THR A 81 -1.48 12.68 -9.24
C THR A 81 -0.30 11.85 -9.77
N TRP A 82 -0.38 10.52 -9.71
CA TRP A 82 0.74 9.64 -10.06
C TRP A 82 0.61 8.96 -11.43
N GLY A 83 -0.52 9.13 -12.10
CA GLY A 83 -0.79 8.47 -13.38
C GLY A 83 -1.19 6.99 -13.23
N ALA A 84 -1.70 6.41 -14.31
CA ALA A 84 -2.21 5.04 -14.29
C ALA A 84 -1.12 3.96 -14.23
N THR A 85 0.14 4.30 -14.53
CA THR A 85 1.23 3.33 -14.65
C THR A 85 1.78 2.82 -13.31
N LEU A 86 1.42 3.48 -12.20
CA LEU A 86 1.86 3.06 -10.87
C LEU A 86 1.13 1.79 -10.39
N TRP A 87 -0.05 1.54 -10.95
CA TRP A 87 -0.92 0.42 -10.58
C TRP A 87 -1.11 -0.58 -11.72
N THR A 88 -1.59 -1.77 -11.39
CA THR A 88 -1.70 -2.89 -12.35
C THR A 88 -2.85 -2.77 -13.35
N GLY A 89 -3.72 -1.76 -13.20
CA GLY A 89 -4.83 -1.51 -14.10
C GLY A 89 -5.09 -0.02 -14.29
N ALA A 90 -5.58 0.36 -15.47
CA ALA A 90 -5.96 1.74 -15.75
C ALA A 90 -7.18 2.17 -14.92
N ASP A 91 -8.09 1.24 -14.68
CA ASP A 91 -9.33 1.41 -13.94
C ASP A 91 -9.43 0.38 -12.80
N GLY A 92 -10.39 0.56 -11.89
CA GLY A 92 -10.65 -0.36 -10.78
C GLY A 92 -9.71 -0.18 -9.59
N PRO A 93 -9.42 -1.26 -8.82
CA PRO A 93 -8.60 -1.18 -7.63
C PRO A 93 -7.17 -0.70 -7.89
N LEU A 94 -6.59 -0.04 -6.91
CA LEU A 94 -5.22 0.50 -6.96
C LEU A 94 -4.18 -0.55 -6.50
N HIS A 95 -4.27 -1.76 -7.05
CA HIS A 95 -3.25 -2.79 -6.80
C HIS A 95 -1.93 -2.44 -7.46
N ALA A 96 -0.83 -2.75 -6.79
CA ALA A 96 0.51 -2.48 -7.28
C ALA A 96 1.42 -3.71 -7.14
N VAL A 97 2.37 -3.86 -8.05
CA VAL A 97 3.40 -4.91 -7.98
C VAL A 97 4.77 -4.31 -8.24
N ALA A 98 5.72 -4.67 -7.42
CA ALA A 98 7.11 -4.31 -7.58
C ALA A 98 7.99 -5.57 -7.53
N ASP A 99 8.62 -5.92 -8.65
CA ASP A 99 9.61 -6.98 -8.69
C ASP A 99 11.01 -6.42 -8.40
N LEU A 100 11.64 -6.95 -7.36
CA LEU A 100 13.00 -6.68 -6.93
C LEU A 100 13.85 -7.95 -7.07
N PRO A 101 15.18 -7.89 -7.06
CA PRO A 101 16.02 -9.08 -7.15
C PRO A 101 15.69 -10.09 -6.05
N GLY A 102 15.11 -11.23 -6.42
CA GLY A 102 14.73 -12.32 -5.50
C GLY A 102 13.46 -12.08 -4.66
N LEU A 103 12.79 -10.96 -4.82
CA LEU A 103 11.61 -10.58 -4.05
C LEU A 103 10.53 -9.98 -4.93
N ARG A 104 9.30 -10.46 -4.78
CA ARG A 104 8.10 -9.79 -5.29
C ARG A 104 7.40 -9.04 -4.17
N VAL A 105 7.04 -7.80 -4.42
CA VAL A 105 6.26 -6.98 -3.49
C VAL A 105 4.90 -6.72 -4.11
N ILE A 106 3.86 -7.09 -3.41
CA ILE A 106 2.46 -6.93 -3.83
C ILE A 106 1.82 -5.92 -2.90
N GLY A 107 1.22 -4.89 -3.48
CA GLY A 107 0.34 -3.96 -2.80
C GLY A 107 -1.11 -4.29 -3.13
N LEU A 108 -1.90 -4.65 -2.13
CA LEU A 108 -3.30 -5.00 -2.27
C LEU A 108 -4.16 -3.83 -1.78
N ASP A 109 -4.90 -3.23 -2.71
CA ASP A 109 -5.96 -2.28 -2.36
C ASP A 109 -7.10 -3.06 -1.70
N THR A 110 -7.41 -2.71 -0.47
CA THR A 110 -8.47 -3.32 0.34
C THR A 110 -9.58 -2.34 0.67
N THR A 111 -9.57 -1.15 0.04
CA THR A 111 -10.55 -0.11 0.33
C THR A 111 -11.95 -0.49 -0.13
N LEU A 112 -12.95 -0.01 0.59
CA LEU A 112 -14.36 -0.10 0.26
C LEU A 112 -14.95 1.30 0.17
N GLU A 113 -15.86 1.50 -0.76
CA GLU A 113 -16.51 2.80 -0.92
C GLU A 113 -17.27 3.19 0.36
N ALA A 114 -17.03 4.41 0.85
CA ALA A 114 -17.66 4.99 2.04
C ALA A 114 -17.59 4.11 3.30
N CYS A 115 -16.52 3.33 3.45
CA CYS A 115 -16.34 2.43 4.58
C CYS A 115 -14.92 2.53 5.14
N ALA A 116 -14.79 2.67 6.46
CA ALA A 116 -13.49 2.69 7.12
C ALA A 116 -12.85 1.31 7.24
N ALA A 117 -13.62 0.23 7.13
CA ALA A 117 -13.09 -1.14 7.10
C ALA A 117 -12.75 -1.54 5.66
N GLY A 118 -11.71 -2.37 5.51
CA GLY A 118 -11.36 -2.95 4.22
C GLY A 118 -12.03 -4.31 3.95
N SER A 119 -11.78 -4.88 2.76
CA SER A 119 -12.10 -6.26 2.43
C SER A 119 -11.10 -6.81 1.40
N VAL A 120 -10.81 -8.09 1.50
CA VAL A 120 -10.00 -8.82 0.51
C VAL A 120 -10.83 -9.67 -0.45
N ALA A 121 -12.12 -9.86 -0.16
CA ALA A 121 -12.96 -10.84 -0.84
C ALA A 121 -12.98 -10.69 -2.37
N ALA A 122 -13.10 -9.46 -2.88
CA ALA A 122 -13.14 -9.18 -4.32
C ALA A 122 -11.77 -9.29 -5.02
N HIS A 123 -10.69 -9.48 -4.27
CA HIS A 123 -9.31 -9.36 -4.77
C HIS A 123 -8.51 -10.67 -4.67
N LEU A 124 -9.11 -11.73 -4.13
CA LEU A 124 -8.42 -13.00 -3.89
C LEU A 124 -7.95 -13.68 -5.19
N ASP A 125 -8.76 -13.63 -6.26
CA ASP A 125 -8.37 -14.21 -7.55
C ASP A 125 -7.17 -13.46 -8.14
N TRP A 126 -7.21 -12.13 -8.11
CA TRP A 126 -6.08 -11.31 -8.55
C TRP A 126 -4.83 -11.58 -7.71
N LEU A 127 -4.97 -11.65 -6.37
CA LEU A 127 -3.85 -11.95 -5.48
C LEU A 127 -3.27 -13.34 -5.76
N SER A 128 -4.13 -14.35 -5.95
CA SER A 128 -3.70 -15.71 -6.30
C SER A 128 -2.88 -15.72 -7.59
N GLN A 129 -3.36 -15.02 -8.62
CA GLN A 129 -2.61 -14.87 -9.87
C GLN A 129 -1.24 -14.23 -9.64
N GLN A 130 -1.15 -13.16 -8.82
CA GLN A 130 0.11 -12.49 -8.55
C GLN A 130 1.10 -13.38 -7.77
N LEU A 131 0.59 -14.23 -6.88
CA LEU A 131 1.38 -15.21 -6.15
C LEU A 131 1.91 -16.33 -7.09
N ASP A 132 1.09 -16.80 -8.04
CA ASP A 132 1.51 -17.76 -9.04
C ASP A 132 2.60 -17.18 -9.97
N GLU A 133 2.44 -15.93 -10.40
CA GLU A 133 3.42 -15.20 -11.20
C GLU A 133 4.75 -14.95 -10.45
N ALA A 134 4.74 -15.01 -9.13
CA ALA A 134 5.96 -14.95 -8.34
C ALA A 134 6.89 -16.15 -8.58
N GLN A 135 6.36 -17.29 -9.06
CA GLN A 135 7.13 -18.48 -9.43
C GLN A 135 8.06 -18.98 -8.31
N GLY A 136 7.58 -18.94 -7.06
CA GLY A 136 8.35 -19.37 -5.89
C GLY A 136 9.36 -18.35 -5.36
N ARG A 137 9.40 -17.12 -5.89
CA ARG A 137 10.15 -16.01 -5.27
C ARG A 137 9.53 -15.67 -3.92
N GLN A 138 10.34 -15.20 -3.00
CA GLN A 138 9.81 -14.60 -1.77
C GLN A 138 8.85 -13.48 -2.13
N THR A 139 7.73 -13.37 -1.40
CA THR A 139 6.72 -12.36 -1.64
C THR A 139 6.39 -11.63 -0.35
N LEU A 140 6.36 -10.30 -0.40
CA LEU A 140 5.80 -9.44 0.65
C LEU A 140 4.48 -8.88 0.18
N LEU A 141 3.46 -8.98 1.03
CA LEU A 141 2.14 -8.41 0.80
C LEU A 141 1.96 -7.19 1.70
N PHE A 142 1.69 -6.04 1.09
CA PHE A 142 1.32 -4.79 1.77
C PHE A 142 -0.16 -4.50 1.55
N MET A 143 -0.82 -4.04 2.58
CA MET A 143 -2.19 -3.53 2.56
C MET A 143 -2.36 -2.47 3.64
N HIS A 144 -3.34 -1.60 3.50
CA HIS A 144 -3.61 -0.56 4.50
C HIS A 144 -4.31 -1.15 5.73
N HIS A 145 -5.40 -1.89 5.53
CA HIS A 145 -6.18 -2.43 6.63
C HIS A 145 -5.51 -3.64 7.28
N HIS A 146 -5.45 -3.65 8.61
CA HIS A 146 -4.88 -4.76 9.37
C HIS A 146 -5.78 -6.01 9.32
N VAL A 147 -5.17 -7.19 9.51
CA VAL A 147 -5.80 -8.50 9.30
C VAL A 147 -5.85 -9.36 10.58
N PHE A 148 -5.55 -8.79 11.71
CA PHE A 148 -5.63 -9.43 13.02
C PHE A 148 -6.10 -8.44 14.08
N ALA A 149 -6.76 -8.93 15.11
CA ALA A 149 -7.26 -8.08 16.19
C ALA A 149 -6.08 -7.42 16.94
N SER A 150 -6.14 -6.11 17.06
CA SER A 150 -5.17 -5.29 17.79
C SER A 150 -5.44 -5.26 19.31
N GLY A 151 -6.66 -5.62 19.73
CA GLY A 151 -7.16 -5.46 21.09
C GLY A 151 -7.63 -4.04 21.40
N ILE A 152 -7.65 -3.15 20.41
CA ILE A 152 -8.20 -1.79 20.51
C ILE A 152 -9.57 -1.80 19.82
N PRO A 153 -10.70 -1.66 20.55
CA PRO A 153 -12.04 -1.86 19.97
C PRO A 153 -12.34 -0.99 18.74
N SER A 154 -11.87 0.25 18.72
CA SER A 154 -12.08 1.16 17.58
C SER A 154 -11.31 0.71 16.34
N MET A 155 -10.09 0.17 16.51
CA MET A 155 -9.30 -0.38 15.41
C MET A 155 -9.88 -1.71 14.93
N ASP A 156 -10.24 -2.60 15.86
CA ASP A 156 -10.80 -3.91 15.51
C ASP A 156 -12.13 -3.79 14.75
N ALA A 157 -12.87 -2.69 14.96
CA ALA A 157 -14.11 -2.40 14.22
C ALA A 157 -13.89 -2.05 12.74
N ILE A 158 -12.69 -1.59 12.37
CA ILE A 158 -12.31 -1.24 10.99
C ILE A 158 -11.31 -2.22 10.37
N MET A 159 -11.12 -3.37 11.00
CA MET A 159 -10.27 -4.45 10.49
C MET A 159 -10.71 -4.89 9.10
N CYS A 160 -9.76 -5.38 8.32
CA CYS A 160 -10.03 -5.95 6.99
C CYS A 160 -11.00 -7.13 7.10
N ARG A 161 -12.10 -7.07 6.37
CA ARG A 161 -13.08 -8.17 6.28
C ARG A 161 -12.52 -9.29 5.43
N ASP A 162 -13.03 -10.50 5.66
CA ASP A 162 -12.69 -11.70 4.89
C ASP A 162 -11.19 -12.06 4.93
N HIS A 163 -10.44 -11.48 5.89
CA HIS A 163 -8.99 -11.68 6.02
C HIS A 163 -8.59 -13.15 6.26
N ASP A 164 -9.48 -13.98 6.82
CA ASP A 164 -9.24 -15.42 6.99
C ASP A 164 -8.97 -16.14 5.66
N ALA A 165 -9.48 -15.60 4.54
CA ALA A 165 -9.23 -16.13 3.21
C ALA A 165 -7.81 -15.88 2.69
N LEU A 166 -7.05 -14.97 3.31
CA LEU A 166 -5.65 -14.71 2.92
C LEU A 166 -4.73 -15.89 3.27
N ALA A 167 -4.93 -16.53 4.42
CA ALA A 167 -4.05 -17.61 4.86
C ALA A 167 -4.03 -18.80 3.86
N PRO A 168 -5.17 -19.33 3.36
CA PRO A 168 -5.17 -20.32 2.30
C PRO A 168 -4.55 -19.82 0.99
N CYS A 169 -4.83 -18.58 0.60
CA CYS A 169 -4.28 -17.98 -0.61
C CYS A 169 -2.75 -17.90 -0.55
N CYS A 170 -2.20 -17.45 0.57
CA CYS A 170 -0.75 -17.34 0.78
C CYS A 170 -0.08 -18.72 1.02
N ALA A 171 -0.78 -19.72 1.58
CA ALA A 171 -0.24 -21.05 1.86
C ALA A 171 -0.02 -21.91 0.60
N THR A 172 -0.58 -21.49 -0.55
CA THR A 172 -0.39 -22.18 -1.84
C THR A 172 1.05 -22.02 -2.37
N ILE A 173 1.88 -21.19 -1.73
CA ILE A 173 3.32 -21.10 -1.98
C ILE A 173 3.96 -22.38 -1.43
N ARG A 174 4.06 -23.42 -2.29
CA ARG A 174 4.63 -24.71 -1.92
C ARG A 174 6.10 -24.55 -1.57
N PRO A 175 6.56 -25.02 -0.36
CA PRO A 175 7.96 -24.98 0.02
C PRO A 175 8.86 -25.95 -0.79
N ASP A 176 8.29 -26.73 -1.70
CA ASP A 176 8.98 -27.82 -2.39
C ASP A 176 9.99 -27.40 -3.48
N ARG A 177 10.25 -26.11 -3.66
CA ARG A 177 11.23 -25.61 -4.66
C ARG A 177 12.45 -24.89 -4.06
N LEU A 178 12.71 -25.05 -2.77
CA LEU A 178 13.97 -24.64 -2.14
C LEU A 178 14.96 -25.83 -2.15
N ARG A 179 15.43 -26.20 -3.33
CA ARG A 179 16.62 -27.04 -3.48
C ARG A 179 17.57 -26.44 -4.51
#